data_3213353102336de891b5c82f4f047857
#
_entry.id   3213353102336de891b5c82f4f047857
#
_cell.length_a   1.000
_cell.length_b   1.000
_cell.length_c   1.000
_cell.angle_alpha   90.00
_cell.angle_beta   90.00
_cell.angle_gamma   90.00
#
_symmetry.space_group_name_H-M   'P 1'
#
loop_
_entity.id
_entity.type
_entity.pdbx_description
1 polymer ?
#
loop_
_entity_poly.entity_id
_entity_poly.type
_entity_poly.pdbx_seq_one_letter_code
_entity_poly.pdbx_strand_id
1 'polypeptide(L)'
;MNVAACRQIGPIQASSPPREPGMEILVCAPSPPYPPRFGGATRMFHLIRVLARDHRVTLLCLASAEEAAALGPLREICAAVHTVEPPPGARWKRLYQLRSILERRVYASHVYYSVEIASRLAALLARHKFDIAQIEFGDIAGHYAVPDTVLRVVDEHNVEYLLLERTWRQEANPLRRLYNRLQAEWLRRAELTSCRNADAILTTSAIDRDVLAQDVPSVPIRVVPNGVDTAFFTPGSDPVDPNRLVFTGAIDYRPNTDGVLHFCAEILPRIHAAEPEATFAIVGRNPPRQVRRLADRVLVTGTVPDVRPWMRQAAVFVVPLRVGSGTRLKILEAMATGCAVVSTSVGCEGLEVTPGGDILIGDTPEAVAEQVVRCLRDPGLRARLGAQGRALVERRYRWEAIGEELTAFYRELCKARVAVPRHAGPTTIA
;
A
#
# COMPACT_ATOMS: atom_id res chain seq x y z
N MET A 1 2.50 2.50 24.74
CA MET A 1 1.99 2.31 23.35
C MET A 1 0.54 1.87 23.44
N ASN A 2 -0.40 2.70 23.06
CA ASN A 2 -1.82 2.46 23.35
C ASN A 2 -2.47 1.66 22.22
N VAL A 3 -2.84 0.42 22.48
CA VAL A 3 -3.52 -0.54 21.60
C VAL A 3 -4.98 -0.11 21.28
N ALA A 4 -5.48 0.94 21.93
CA ALA A 4 -6.87 1.37 21.86
C ALA A 4 -7.30 2.00 20.51
N ALA A 5 -6.38 2.51 19.70
CA ALA A 5 -6.71 3.18 18.44
C ALA A 5 -7.08 2.23 17.27
N CYS A 6 -6.91 0.91 17.45
CA CYS A 6 -7.17 -0.11 16.41
C CYS A 6 -8.51 -0.86 16.57
N ARG A 7 -9.36 -0.51 17.54
CA ARG A 7 -10.58 -1.29 17.88
C ARG A 7 -11.86 -0.92 17.12
N GLN A 8 -11.83 -0.05 16.13
CA GLN A 8 -13.03 0.34 15.38
C GLN A 8 -12.98 -0.13 13.91
N ILE A 9 -12.82 -1.42 13.71
CA ILE A 9 -13.23 -2.05 12.46
C ILE A 9 -14.67 -2.52 12.71
N GLY A 10 -15.62 -2.08 11.87
CA GLY A 10 -17.04 -2.40 12.03
C GLY A 10 -17.32 -3.91 12.12
N PRO A 11 -18.47 -4.34 12.70
CA PRO A 11 -18.77 -5.73 12.94
C PRO A 11 -18.76 -6.54 11.65
N ILE A 12 -18.12 -7.71 11.69
CA ILE A 12 -18.13 -8.71 10.64
C ILE A 12 -19.57 -9.21 10.50
N GLN A 13 -20.28 -8.80 9.45
CA GLN A 13 -21.60 -9.39 9.15
C GLN A 13 -21.41 -10.83 8.67
N ALA A 14 -22.10 -11.74 9.34
CA ALA A 14 -22.13 -13.16 9.01
C ALA A 14 -22.78 -13.38 7.63
N SER A 15 -22.22 -14.33 6.89
CA SER A 15 -22.41 -14.66 5.49
C SER A 15 -23.79 -15.16 5.07
N SER A 16 -24.13 -14.89 3.82
CA SER A 16 -25.16 -15.52 2.98
C SER A 16 -24.85 -17.01 2.71
N PRO A 17 -25.83 -17.81 2.24
CA PRO A 17 -25.70 -19.27 2.09
C PRO A 17 -24.63 -19.70 1.08
N PRO A 18 -24.18 -20.99 1.09
CA PRO A 18 -22.98 -21.44 0.42
C PRO A 18 -23.05 -21.27 -1.10
N ARG A 19 -22.18 -20.42 -1.60
CA ARG A 19 -21.80 -20.33 -3.00
C ARG A 19 -20.83 -21.49 -3.31
N GLU A 20 -20.48 -21.73 -4.57
CA GLU A 20 -19.54 -22.76 -5.04
C GLU A 20 -18.39 -23.06 -4.06
N PRO A 21 -17.86 -24.30 -3.97
CA PRO A 21 -16.82 -24.64 -2.99
C PRO A 21 -15.70 -23.63 -3.04
N GLY A 22 -15.37 -23.05 -1.87
CA GLY A 22 -14.34 -22.03 -1.72
C GLY A 22 -12.97 -22.58 -2.05
N MET A 23 -12.11 -21.75 -2.65
CA MET A 23 -10.71 -22.09 -2.92
C MET A 23 -9.89 -22.16 -1.62
N GLU A 24 -8.88 -23.01 -1.58
CA GLU A 24 -7.85 -23.04 -0.55
C GLU A 24 -6.69 -22.11 -0.95
N ILE A 25 -6.54 -20.99 -0.25
CA ILE A 25 -5.58 -19.93 -0.57
C ILE A 25 -4.55 -19.83 0.55
N LEU A 26 -3.27 -19.95 0.19
CA LEU A 26 -2.16 -19.66 1.10
C LEU A 26 -1.59 -18.27 0.77
N VAL A 27 -1.59 -17.38 1.75
CA VAL A 27 -0.97 -16.05 1.66
C VAL A 27 0.33 -16.05 2.45
N CYS A 28 1.45 -15.75 1.78
CA CYS A 28 2.78 -15.64 2.39
C CYS A 28 3.23 -14.18 2.40
N ALA A 29 3.41 -13.60 3.58
CA ALA A 29 3.69 -12.19 3.78
C ALA A 29 5.00 -11.94 4.55
N PRO A 30 5.82 -10.93 4.17
CA PRO A 30 7.08 -10.60 4.85
C PRO A 30 6.90 -9.81 6.15
N SER A 31 5.67 -9.49 6.51
CA SER A 31 5.32 -8.76 7.73
C SER A 31 3.86 -9.02 8.11
N PRO A 32 3.47 -8.76 9.37
CA PRO A 32 2.10 -8.99 9.80
C PRO A 32 1.12 -8.02 9.09
N PRO A 33 0.02 -8.53 8.50
CA PRO A 33 -1.00 -7.68 7.91
C PRO A 33 -1.80 -6.87 8.94
N TYR A 34 -1.83 -7.29 10.21
CA TYR A 34 -2.57 -6.63 11.28
C TYR A 34 -1.67 -6.33 12.49
N PRO A 35 -1.83 -5.17 13.15
CA PRO A 35 -2.67 -4.04 12.75
C PRO A 35 -2.15 -3.36 11.46
N PRO A 36 -3.04 -2.77 10.63
CA PRO A 36 -2.68 -2.18 9.34
C PRO A 36 -1.93 -0.85 9.54
N ARG A 37 -0.64 -0.92 9.85
CA ARG A 37 0.20 0.24 10.22
C ARG A 37 0.78 1.00 9.04
N PHE A 38 0.77 0.42 7.83
CA PHE A 38 1.28 1.02 6.58
C PHE A 38 0.50 0.47 5.38
N GLY A 39 0.64 1.10 4.21
CA GLY A 39 -0.18 0.78 3.03
C GLY A 39 -0.20 -0.68 2.63
N GLY A 40 0.97 -1.35 2.61
CA GLY A 40 1.06 -2.78 2.31
C GLY A 40 0.31 -3.66 3.34
N ALA A 41 0.47 -3.38 4.64
CA ALA A 41 -0.29 -4.10 5.67
C ALA A 41 -1.80 -3.86 5.53
N THR A 42 -2.22 -2.63 5.18
CA THR A 42 -3.63 -2.32 4.90
C THR A 42 -4.16 -3.14 3.73
N ARG A 43 -3.41 -3.20 2.61
CA ARG A 43 -3.75 -4.01 1.44
C ARG A 43 -3.90 -5.48 1.82
N MET A 44 -2.85 -6.09 2.39
CA MET A 44 -2.85 -7.50 2.79
C MET A 44 -4.02 -7.84 3.73
N PHE A 45 -4.24 -7.01 4.75
CA PHE A 45 -5.34 -7.21 5.70
C PHE A 45 -6.71 -7.23 5.02
N HIS A 46 -6.98 -6.22 4.19
CA HIS A 46 -8.28 -6.11 3.54
C HIS A 46 -8.49 -7.16 2.45
N LEU A 47 -7.47 -7.51 1.65
CA LEU A 47 -7.57 -8.60 0.67
C LEU A 47 -7.81 -9.94 1.37
N ILE A 48 -7.10 -10.26 2.45
CA ILE A 48 -7.34 -11.46 3.25
C ILE A 48 -8.78 -11.44 3.79
N ARG A 49 -9.24 -10.30 4.35
CA ARG A 49 -10.60 -10.16 4.91
C ARG A 49 -11.69 -10.44 3.87
N VAL A 50 -11.55 -9.92 2.66
CA VAL A 50 -12.55 -10.12 1.61
C VAL A 50 -12.49 -11.52 1.00
N LEU A 51 -11.29 -12.07 0.78
CA LEU A 51 -11.12 -13.44 0.31
C LEU A 51 -11.65 -14.47 1.32
N ALA A 52 -11.44 -14.25 2.62
CA ALA A 52 -11.87 -15.15 3.67
C ALA A 52 -13.42 -15.25 3.85
N ARG A 53 -14.19 -14.39 3.16
CA ARG A 53 -15.67 -14.50 3.14
C ARG A 53 -16.17 -15.71 2.35
N ASP A 54 -15.48 -16.03 1.26
CA ASP A 54 -15.93 -17.06 0.31
C ASP A 54 -14.89 -18.20 0.16
N HIS A 55 -13.69 -18.05 0.72
CA HIS A 55 -12.54 -18.95 0.54
C HIS A 55 -11.90 -19.32 1.89
N ARG A 56 -11.16 -20.40 1.91
CA ARG A 56 -10.38 -20.81 3.08
C ARG A 56 -8.97 -20.23 2.95
N VAL A 57 -8.68 -19.20 3.72
CA VAL A 57 -7.39 -18.51 3.68
C VAL A 57 -6.50 -18.99 4.81
N THR A 58 -5.30 -19.45 4.48
CA THR A 58 -4.21 -19.72 5.43
C THR A 58 -3.17 -18.61 5.30
N LEU A 59 -2.83 -17.95 6.39
CA LEU A 59 -1.78 -16.92 6.43
C LEU A 59 -0.49 -17.50 7.00
N LEU A 60 0.63 -17.26 6.30
CA LEU A 60 1.99 -17.43 6.82
C LEU A 60 2.70 -16.08 6.78
N CYS A 61 3.19 -15.56 7.91
CA CYS A 61 3.91 -14.27 7.91
C CYS A 61 5.07 -14.23 8.89
N LEU A 62 6.02 -13.33 8.63
CA LEU A 62 7.02 -12.96 9.63
C LEU A 62 6.36 -12.07 10.68
N ALA A 63 6.52 -12.43 11.96
CA ALA A 63 6.00 -11.63 13.07
C ALA A 63 6.80 -11.94 14.33
N SER A 64 7.18 -10.92 15.08
CA SER A 64 7.69 -11.06 16.44
C SER A 64 6.62 -11.61 17.38
N ALA A 65 7.02 -12.09 18.56
CA ALA A 65 6.05 -12.59 19.55
C ALA A 65 4.98 -11.57 19.93
N GLU A 66 5.34 -10.27 20.07
CA GLU A 66 4.39 -9.19 20.34
C GLU A 66 3.40 -8.99 19.17
N GLU A 67 3.92 -8.98 17.94
CA GLU A 67 3.10 -8.82 16.73
C GLU A 67 2.20 -10.05 16.51
N ALA A 68 2.71 -11.25 16.74
CA ALA A 68 1.93 -12.49 16.66
C ALA A 68 0.74 -12.52 17.65
N ALA A 69 0.94 -11.96 18.86
CA ALA A 69 -0.15 -11.81 19.84
C ALA A 69 -1.25 -10.84 19.37
N ALA A 70 -0.91 -9.86 18.53
CA ALA A 70 -1.87 -8.89 18.00
C ALA A 70 -2.72 -9.43 16.83
N LEU A 71 -2.40 -10.60 16.25
CA LEU A 71 -3.11 -11.16 15.09
C LEU A 71 -4.49 -11.78 15.39
N GLY A 72 -5.10 -11.49 16.54
CA GLY A 72 -6.44 -12.00 16.92
C GLY A 72 -7.46 -11.86 15.80
N PRO A 73 -7.70 -10.66 15.24
CA PRO A 73 -8.69 -10.46 14.17
C PRO A 73 -8.46 -11.30 12.91
N LEU A 74 -7.20 -11.59 12.56
CA LEU A 74 -6.90 -12.50 11.45
C LEU A 74 -7.12 -13.96 11.79
N ARG A 75 -6.93 -14.36 13.06
CA ARG A 75 -7.22 -15.72 13.53
C ARG A 75 -8.72 -16.04 13.54
N GLU A 76 -9.58 -15.01 13.64
CA GLU A 76 -11.03 -15.16 13.59
C GLU A 76 -11.55 -15.40 12.17
N ILE A 77 -10.86 -14.89 11.14
CA ILE A 77 -11.32 -14.97 9.75
C ILE A 77 -10.54 -15.98 8.89
N CYS A 78 -9.27 -16.24 9.21
CA CYS A 78 -8.46 -17.21 8.48
C CYS A 78 -8.68 -18.64 8.98
N ALA A 79 -8.56 -19.62 8.09
CA ALA A 79 -8.58 -21.04 8.43
C ALA A 79 -7.39 -21.42 9.34
N ALA A 80 -6.22 -20.79 9.11
CA ALA A 80 -5.06 -20.90 9.97
C ALA A 80 -4.16 -19.67 9.84
N VAL A 81 -3.43 -19.33 10.92
CA VAL A 81 -2.41 -18.27 10.93
C VAL A 81 -1.12 -18.83 11.51
N HIS A 82 -0.09 -18.86 10.70
CA HIS A 82 1.26 -19.30 11.05
C HIS A 82 2.20 -18.10 11.07
N THR A 83 3.03 -18.02 12.09
CA THR A 83 4.03 -16.96 12.24
C THR A 83 5.44 -17.56 12.37
N VAL A 84 6.40 -16.83 11.86
CA VAL A 84 7.83 -17.13 11.97
C VAL A 84 8.53 -15.88 12.47
N GLU A 85 9.46 -16.03 13.41
CA GLU A 85 10.22 -14.89 13.94
C GLU A 85 11.03 -14.23 12.82
N PRO A 86 10.94 -12.89 12.67
CA PRO A 86 11.72 -12.21 11.64
C PRO A 86 13.23 -12.24 11.95
N PRO A 87 14.09 -12.23 10.92
CA PRO A 87 15.51 -12.03 11.11
C PRO A 87 15.77 -10.74 11.91
N PRO A 88 16.86 -10.66 12.70
CA PRO A 88 17.18 -9.49 13.54
C PRO A 88 17.56 -8.27 12.68
N GLY A 89 16.57 -7.64 11.98
CA GLY A 89 16.73 -6.68 10.91
C GLY A 89 17.44 -5.38 11.27
N ALA A 90 16.81 -4.50 12.05
CA ALA A 90 17.31 -3.14 12.27
C ALA A 90 18.65 -3.08 13.05
N ARG A 91 18.88 -4.05 13.95
CA ARG A 91 20.08 -4.16 14.79
C ARG A 91 21.35 -4.43 13.96
N TRP A 92 21.19 -5.08 12.80
CA TRP A 92 22.26 -5.54 11.92
C TRP A 92 22.28 -4.80 10.56
N LYS A 93 21.61 -3.67 10.45
CA LYS A 93 21.46 -2.93 9.18
C LYS A 93 22.76 -2.75 8.41
N ARG A 94 23.84 -2.28 9.08
CA ARG A 94 25.14 -2.05 8.42
C ARG A 94 25.79 -3.37 7.97
N LEU A 95 25.66 -4.42 8.76
CA LEU A 95 26.16 -5.74 8.39
C LEU A 95 25.41 -6.30 7.18
N TYR A 96 24.08 -6.20 7.17
CA TYR A 96 23.28 -6.64 6.02
C TYR A 96 23.53 -5.79 4.77
N GLN A 97 23.80 -4.50 4.90
CA GLN A 97 24.22 -3.67 3.77
C GLN A 97 25.58 -4.11 3.22
N LEU A 98 26.56 -4.42 4.07
CA LEU A 98 27.86 -4.96 3.64
C LEU A 98 27.69 -6.35 3.00
N ARG A 99 26.94 -7.23 3.65
CA ARG A 99 26.65 -8.57 3.15
C ARG A 99 25.96 -8.51 1.78
N SER A 100 25.00 -7.61 1.58
CA SER A 100 24.32 -7.43 0.30
C SER A 100 25.28 -7.07 -0.84
N ILE A 101 26.33 -6.27 -0.55
CA ILE A 101 27.37 -5.94 -1.53
C ILE A 101 28.25 -7.18 -1.84
N LEU A 102 28.69 -7.89 -0.82
CA LEU A 102 29.56 -9.07 -0.98
C LEU A 102 28.85 -10.21 -1.73
N GLU A 103 27.59 -10.45 -1.42
CA GLU A 103 26.78 -11.50 -2.03
C GLU A 103 26.10 -11.05 -3.33
N ARG A 104 26.20 -9.75 -3.69
CA ARG A 104 25.50 -9.13 -4.85
C ARG A 104 23.99 -9.40 -4.82
N ARG A 105 23.41 -9.37 -3.62
CA ARG A 105 21.98 -9.60 -3.38
C ARG A 105 21.31 -8.36 -2.84
N VAL A 106 19.99 -8.29 -3.02
CA VAL A 106 19.16 -7.21 -2.50
C VAL A 106 19.20 -7.18 -0.98
N TYR A 107 19.34 -5.99 -0.40
CA TYR A 107 19.29 -5.81 1.06
C TYR A 107 17.97 -6.34 1.67
N ALA A 108 16.85 -6.14 0.98
CA ALA A 108 15.54 -6.62 1.39
C ALA A 108 15.51 -8.14 1.64
N SER A 109 16.20 -8.93 0.81
CA SER A 109 16.31 -10.39 0.99
C SER A 109 16.92 -10.79 2.34
N HIS A 110 17.81 -9.98 2.94
CA HIS A 110 18.38 -10.26 4.25
C HIS A 110 17.47 -9.86 5.42
N VAL A 111 16.48 -9.03 5.17
CA VAL A 111 15.58 -8.51 6.20
C VAL A 111 14.25 -9.25 6.23
N TYR A 112 13.72 -9.60 5.05
CA TYR A 112 12.37 -10.14 4.87
C TYR A 112 12.32 -11.61 4.47
N TYR A 113 13.47 -12.27 4.35
CA TYR A 113 13.56 -13.70 4.08
C TYR A 113 14.33 -14.42 5.17
N SER A 114 13.86 -15.60 5.55
CA SER A 114 14.60 -16.55 6.38
C SER A 114 14.38 -17.98 5.86
N VAL A 115 15.36 -18.87 6.10
CA VAL A 115 15.22 -20.29 5.78
C VAL A 115 14.03 -20.91 6.51
N GLU A 116 13.71 -20.40 7.70
CA GLU A 116 12.60 -20.91 8.51
C GLU A 116 11.24 -20.64 7.87
N ILE A 117 10.97 -19.40 7.34
CA ILE A 117 9.70 -19.14 6.66
C ILE A 117 9.60 -19.96 5.36
N ALA A 118 10.72 -20.14 4.61
CA ALA A 118 10.72 -20.97 3.41
C ALA A 118 10.44 -22.45 3.74
N SER A 119 11.06 -22.98 4.80
CA SER A 119 10.82 -24.35 5.29
C SER A 119 9.37 -24.52 5.76
N ARG A 120 8.82 -23.52 6.44
CA ARG A 120 7.43 -23.56 6.92
C ARG A 120 6.45 -23.52 5.75
N LEU A 121 6.71 -22.68 4.74
CA LEU A 121 5.93 -22.63 3.51
C LEU A 121 5.94 -23.99 2.80
N ALA A 122 7.11 -24.57 2.59
CA ALA A 122 7.25 -25.88 1.97
C ALA A 122 6.50 -26.99 2.74
N ALA A 123 6.57 -26.96 4.07
CA ALA A 123 5.85 -27.92 4.92
C ALA A 123 4.33 -27.77 4.83
N LEU A 124 3.81 -26.55 4.71
CA LEU A 124 2.38 -26.29 4.50
C LEU A 124 1.93 -26.80 3.14
N LEU A 125 2.67 -26.47 2.07
CA LEU A 125 2.38 -26.91 0.70
C LEU A 125 2.45 -28.44 0.53
N ALA A 126 3.30 -29.13 1.31
CA ALA A 126 3.39 -30.59 1.28
C ALA A 126 2.26 -31.28 2.05
N ARG A 127 1.71 -30.65 3.10
CA ARG A 127 0.72 -31.26 4.00
C ARG A 127 -0.73 -30.93 3.62
N HIS A 128 -0.95 -29.81 2.97
CA HIS A 128 -2.27 -29.31 2.61
C HIS A 128 -2.36 -29.06 1.11
N LYS A 129 -3.53 -29.33 0.55
CA LYS A 129 -3.82 -28.96 -0.83
C LYS A 129 -4.25 -27.50 -0.88
N PHE A 130 -3.50 -26.69 -1.61
CA PHE A 130 -3.85 -25.32 -1.91
C PHE A 130 -4.09 -25.18 -3.41
N ASP A 131 -5.05 -24.36 -3.79
CA ASP A 131 -5.29 -23.96 -5.18
C ASP A 131 -4.32 -22.86 -5.58
N ILE A 132 -4.09 -21.91 -4.66
CA ILE A 132 -3.29 -20.70 -4.86
C ILE A 132 -2.33 -20.48 -3.70
N ALA A 133 -1.08 -20.12 -4.02
CA ALA A 133 -0.11 -19.53 -3.14
C ALA A 133 0.15 -18.08 -3.58
N GLN A 134 -0.46 -17.13 -2.88
CA GLN A 134 -0.25 -15.70 -3.06
C GLN A 134 0.97 -15.28 -2.25
N ILE A 135 1.99 -14.77 -2.92
CA ILE A 135 3.23 -14.29 -2.30
C ILE A 135 3.24 -12.76 -2.38
N GLU A 136 3.29 -12.15 -1.22
CA GLU A 136 3.32 -10.69 -1.08
C GLU A 136 4.73 -10.16 -1.32
N PHE A 137 4.85 -9.17 -2.19
CA PHE A 137 6.08 -8.52 -2.64
C PHE A 137 6.99 -9.40 -3.51
N GLY A 138 7.18 -8.98 -4.75
CA GLY A 138 7.94 -9.71 -5.76
C GLY A 138 9.43 -9.82 -5.47
N ASP A 139 10.02 -8.86 -4.77
CA ASP A 139 11.44 -8.81 -4.44
C ASP A 139 11.91 -10.00 -3.57
N ILE A 140 11.00 -10.62 -2.84
CA ILE A 140 11.26 -11.81 -2.02
C ILE A 140 10.60 -13.09 -2.55
N ALA A 141 9.63 -12.97 -3.46
CA ALA A 141 8.85 -14.10 -3.94
C ALA A 141 9.71 -15.19 -4.62
N GLY A 142 10.82 -14.81 -5.26
CA GLY A 142 11.76 -15.73 -5.90
C GLY A 142 12.49 -16.67 -4.94
N HIS A 143 12.48 -16.36 -3.64
CA HIS A 143 13.11 -17.21 -2.62
C HIS A 143 12.22 -18.38 -2.18
N TYR A 144 10.95 -18.42 -2.58
CA TYR A 144 9.98 -19.40 -2.13
C TYR A 144 9.73 -20.46 -3.22
N ALA A 145 9.94 -21.72 -2.88
CA ALA A 145 9.59 -22.83 -3.76
C ALA A 145 8.08 -23.15 -3.61
N VAL A 146 7.33 -22.97 -4.70
CA VAL A 146 5.94 -23.37 -4.81
C VAL A 146 5.86 -24.50 -5.84
N PRO A 147 5.31 -25.67 -5.50
CA PRO A 147 5.22 -26.79 -6.45
C PRO A 147 4.27 -26.45 -7.60
N ASP A 148 4.52 -27.04 -8.78
CA ASP A 148 3.70 -26.81 -9.99
C ASP A 148 2.23 -27.26 -9.81
N THR A 149 1.90 -27.97 -8.73
CA THR A 149 0.53 -28.32 -8.37
C THR A 149 -0.26 -27.18 -7.75
N VAL A 150 0.34 -26.07 -7.37
CA VAL A 150 -0.26 -24.89 -6.76
C VAL A 150 -0.01 -23.68 -7.64
N LEU A 151 -1.02 -22.86 -7.92
CA LEU A 151 -0.85 -21.62 -8.68
C LEU A 151 -0.06 -20.61 -7.84
N ARG A 152 1.07 -20.16 -8.38
CA ARG A 152 1.87 -19.10 -7.77
C ARG A 152 1.39 -17.74 -8.25
N VAL A 153 0.86 -16.93 -7.38
CA VAL A 153 0.47 -15.54 -7.65
C VAL A 153 1.41 -14.62 -6.88
N VAL A 154 2.00 -13.64 -7.57
CA VAL A 154 2.83 -12.61 -6.95
C VAL A 154 2.01 -11.32 -6.86
N ASP A 155 1.84 -10.78 -5.64
CA ASP A 155 1.19 -9.47 -5.42
C ASP A 155 2.25 -8.36 -5.31
N GLU A 156 2.40 -7.61 -6.41
CA GLU A 156 3.29 -6.46 -6.50
C GLU A 156 2.58 -5.22 -5.96
N HIS A 157 2.94 -4.81 -4.75
CA HIS A 157 2.38 -3.60 -4.15
C HIS A 157 2.87 -2.33 -4.84
N ASN A 158 4.07 -2.39 -5.42
CA ASN A 158 4.71 -1.39 -6.27
C ASN A 158 5.73 -2.11 -7.13
N VAL A 159 6.16 -1.50 -8.22
CA VAL A 159 7.38 -1.92 -8.90
C VAL A 159 8.57 -1.34 -8.11
N GLU A 160 9.09 -2.13 -7.16
CA GLU A 160 10.04 -1.65 -6.15
C GLU A 160 11.38 -1.19 -6.74
N TYR A 161 11.87 -1.82 -7.81
CA TYR A 161 13.11 -1.37 -8.46
C TYR A 161 12.97 0.04 -9.06
N LEU A 162 11.78 0.43 -9.56
CA LEU A 162 11.55 1.79 -10.06
C LEU A 162 11.56 2.83 -8.94
N LEU A 163 10.98 2.48 -7.77
CA LEU A 163 11.04 3.36 -6.60
C LEU A 163 12.48 3.60 -6.18
N LEU A 164 13.30 2.57 -6.19
CA LEU A 164 14.72 2.68 -5.85
C LEU A 164 15.51 3.42 -6.95
N GLU A 165 15.14 3.26 -8.23
CA GLU A 165 15.70 4.05 -9.33
C GLU A 165 15.40 5.55 -9.18
N ARG A 166 14.16 5.92 -8.90
CA ARG A 166 13.78 7.32 -8.62
C ARG A 166 14.56 7.87 -7.42
N THR A 167 14.79 7.03 -6.41
CA THR A 167 15.54 7.40 -5.20
C THR A 167 17.02 7.66 -5.48
N TRP A 168 17.73 6.76 -6.19
CA TRP A 168 19.16 6.95 -6.41
C TRP A 168 19.46 8.10 -7.37
N ARG A 169 18.58 8.38 -8.32
CA ARG A 169 18.74 9.53 -9.25
C ARG A 169 18.70 10.88 -8.53
N GLN A 170 18.01 10.97 -7.40
CA GLN A 170 17.87 12.17 -6.57
C GLN A 170 18.84 12.20 -5.38
N GLU A 171 19.63 11.13 -5.15
CA GLU A 171 20.54 11.05 -4.01
C GLU A 171 21.78 11.93 -4.26
N ALA A 172 21.98 12.90 -3.37
CA ALA A 172 23.09 13.85 -3.47
C ALA A 172 24.45 13.25 -3.04
N ASN A 173 24.42 12.31 -2.08
CA ASN A 173 25.65 11.68 -1.58
C ASN A 173 26.14 10.61 -2.58
N PRO A 174 27.35 10.75 -3.16
CA PRO A 174 27.83 9.87 -4.22
C PRO A 174 27.99 8.41 -3.79
N LEU A 175 28.40 8.14 -2.54
CA LEU A 175 28.53 6.77 -2.04
C LEU A 175 27.16 6.10 -1.85
N ARG A 176 26.18 6.84 -1.32
CA ARG A 176 24.80 6.36 -1.19
C ARG A 176 24.15 6.20 -2.56
N ARG A 177 24.41 7.11 -3.48
CA ARG A 177 23.92 7.04 -4.86
C ARG A 177 24.42 5.77 -5.54
N LEU A 178 25.73 5.45 -5.44
CA LEU A 178 26.30 4.22 -5.99
C LEU A 178 25.69 2.98 -5.35
N TYR A 179 25.58 2.94 -4.02
CA TYR A 179 24.97 1.83 -3.30
C TYR A 179 23.52 1.61 -3.75
N ASN A 180 22.70 2.65 -3.78
CA ASN A 180 21.30 2.57 -4.19
C ASN A 180 21.16 2.16 -5.66
N ARG A 181 22.08 2.56 -6.54
CA ARG A 181 22.10 2.13 -7.94
C ARG A 181 22.36 0.62 -8.05
N LEU A 182 23.35 0.09 -7.32
CA LEU A 182 23.62 -1.35 -7.29
C LEU A 182 22.41 -2.13 -6.73
N GLN A 183 21.80 -1.63 -5.66
CA GLN A 183 20.60 -2.25 -5.08
C GLN A 183 19.43 -2.24 -6.08
N ALA A 184 19.22 -1.17 -6.85
CA ALA A 184 18.17 -1.09 -7.86
C ALA A 184 18.37 -2.13 -8.96
N GLU A 185 19.60 -2.32 -9.43
CA GLU A 185 19.94 -3.32 -10.45
C GLU A 185 19.69 -4.75 -9.96
N TRP A 186 20.10 -5.08 -8.72
CA TRP A 186 19.88 -6.41 -8.14
C TRP A 186 18.41 -6.64 -7.85
N LEU A 187 17.71 -5.60 -7.38
CA LEU A 187 16.28 -5.65 -7.11
C LEU A 187 15.48 -5.91 -8.39
N ARG A 188 15.80 -5.19 -9.47
CA ARG A 188 15.17 -5.40 -10.77
C ARG A 188 15.31 -6.86 -11.23
N ARG A 189 16.51 -7.45 -11.09
CA ARG A 189 16.74 -8.85 -11.45
C ARG A 189 15.92 -9.81 -10.59
N ALA A 190 15.90 -9.61 -9.27
CA ALA A 190 15.17 -10.47 -8.34
C ALA A 190 13.66 -10.39 -8.59
N GLU A 191 13.09 -9.20 -8.67
CA GLU A 191 11.69 -8.93 -8.88
C GLU A 191 11.20 -9.50 -10.23
N LEU A 192 11.91 -9.20 -11.34
CA LEU A 192 11.56 -9.75 -12.65
C LEU A 192 11.72 -11.28 -12.74
N THR A 193 12.68 -11.86 -12.01
CA THR A 193 12.80 -13.34 -11.94
C THR A 193 11.61 -13.93 -11.20
N SER A 194 11.18 -13.32 -10.11
CA SER A 194 9.98 -13.74 -9.37
C SER A 194 8.73 -13.65 -10.24
N CYS A 195 8.57 -12.55 -10.96
CA CYS A 195 7.45 -12.32 -11.88
C CYS A 195 7.41 -13.34 -13.02
N ARG A 196 8.56 -13.65 -13.65
CA ARG A 196 8.64 -14.66 -14.72
C ARG A 196 8.28 -16.07 -14.26
N ASN A 197 8.51 -16.38 -13.00
CA ASN A 197 8.21 -17.67 -12.41
C ASN A 197 6.80 -17.76 -11.81
N ALA A 198 6.02 -16.67 -11.86
CA ALA A 198 4.64 -16.65 -11.41
C ALA A 198 3.68 -17.19 -12.47
N ASP A 199 2.56 -17.75 -12.03
CA ASP A 199 1.41 -18.09 -12.89
C ASP A 199 0.55 -16.87 -13.19
N ALA A 200 0.56 -15.89 -12.28
CA ALA A 200 -0.05 -14.58 -12.48
C ALA A 200 0.60 -13.53 -11.55
N ILE A 201 0.46 -12.27 -11.95
CA ILE A 201 0.93 -11.11 -11.17
C ILE A 201 -0.26 -10.20 -10.89
N LEU A 202 -0.35 -9.70 -9.65
CA LEU A 202 -1.25 -8.62 -9.26
C LEU A 202 -0.46 -7.33 -9.17
N THR A 203 -1.02 -6.23 -9.65
CA THR A 203 -0.44 -4.88 -9.53
C THR A 203 -1.47 -3.91 -8.95
N THR A 204 -1.02 -2.85 -8.31
CA THR A 204 -1.93 -1.86 -7.70
C THR A 204 -2.42 -0.81 -8.69
N SER A 205 -1.79 -0.69 -9.87
CA SER A 205 -2.15 0.30 -10.88
C SER A 205 -1.91 -0.20 -12.31
N ALA A 206 -2.57 0.43 -13.27
CA ALA A 206 -2.32 0.19 -14.70
C ALA A 206 -0.89 0.60 -15.11
N ILE A 207 -0.32 1.60 -14.45
CA ILE A 207 1.06 2.06 -14.71
C ILE A 207 2.04 0.94 -14.35
N ASP A 208 1.90 0.34 -13.17
CA ASP A 208 2.75 -0.77 -12.72
C ASP A 208 2.59 -2.00 -13.64
N ARG A 209 1.35 -2.33 -14.03
CA ARG A 209 1.07 -3.39 -15.00
C ARG A 209 1.80 -3.15 -16.32
N ASP A 210 1.69 -1.94 -16.89
CA ASP A 210 2.26 -1.63 -18.21
C ASP A 210 3.79 -1.65 -18.19
N VAL A 211 4.41 -1.27 -17.07
CA VAL A 211 5.85 -1.41 -16.86
C VAL A 211 6.26 -2.88 -16.81
N LEU A 212 5.60 -3.69 -15.99
CA LEU A 212 5.96 -5.11 -15.86
C LEU A 212 5.65 -5.89 -17.14
N ALA A 213 4.58 -5.57 -17.87
CA ALA A 213 4.22 -6.22 -19.11
C ALA A 213 5.31 -6.11 -20.20
N GLN A 214 6.13 -5.06 -20.17
CA GLN A 214 7.27 -4.92 -21.08
C GLN A 214 8.37 -5.93 -20.78
N ASP A 215 8.61 -6.24 -19.51
CA ASP A 215 9.69 -7.13 -19.05
C ASP A 215 9.24 -8.60 -18.91
N VAL A 216 7.94 -8.85 -18.71
CA VAL A 216 7.36 -10.19 -18.49
C VAL A 216 6.07 -10.41 -19.29
N PRO A 217 6.11 -10.31 -20.63
CA PRO A 217 4.91 -10.30 -21.49
C PRO A 217 4.14 -11.64 -21.52
N SER A 218 4.75 -12.72 -21.08
CA SER A 218 4.14 -14.06 -21.08
C SER A 218 3.32 -14.39 -19.82
N VAL A 219 3.41 -13.56 -18.78
CA VAL A 219 2.71 -13.79 -17.50
C VAL A 219 1.46 -12.90 -17.45
N PRO A 220 0.27 -13.43 -17.17
CA PRO A 220 -0.94 -12.64 -17.01
C PRO A 220 -0.79 -11.67 -15.82
N ILE A 221 -1.05 -10.38 -16.06
CA ILE A 221 -0.98 -9.33 -15.05
C ILE A 221 -2.38 -8.75 -14.85
N ARG A 222 -2.90 -8.81 -13.63
CA ARG A 222 -4.19 -8.23 -13.26
C ARG A 222 -3.98 -6.99 -12.38
N VAL A 223 -4.61 -5.89 -12.72
CA VAL A 223 -4.68 -4.72 -11.84
C VAL A 223 -5.71 -5.00 -10.74
N VAL A 224 -5.25 -5.02 -9.50
CA VAL A 224 -6.05 -5.13 -8.28
C VAL A 224 -5.70 -3.91 -7.43
N PRO A 225 -6.45 -2.81 -7.55
CA PRO A 225 -6.09 -1.55 -6.91
C PRO A 225 -6.14 -1.65 -5.38
N ASN A 226 -5.49 -0.70 -4.71
CA ASN A 226 -5.73 -0.51 -3.29
C ASN A 226 -7.12 0.09 -3.08
N GLY A 227 -7.80 -0.36 -2.05
CA GLY A 227 -9.14 0.08 -1.71
C GLY A 227 -9.21 0.97 -0.46
N VAL A 228 -10.43 1.34 -0.12
CA VAL A 228 -10.77 2.05 1.12
C VAL A 228 -11.99 1.40 1.77
N ASP A 229 -12.01 1.38 3.10
CA ASP A 229 -13.18 0.96 3.86
C ASP A 229 -14.19 2.12 3.91
N THR A 230 -15.14 2.11 2.98
CA THR A 230 -16.14 3.18 2.85
C THR A 230 -17.20 3.16 3.94
N ALA A 231 -17.29 2.09 4.74
CA ALA A 231 -18.10 2.04 5.94
C ALA A 231 -17.40 2.66 7.14
N PHE A 232 -16.07 2.59 7.19
CA PHE A 232 -15.25 3.23 8.21
C PHE A 232 -14.99 4.71 7.87
N PHE A 233 -14.51 5.00 6.66
CA PHE A 233 -14.32 6.36 6.17
C PHE A 233 -15.63 6.87 5.53
N THR A 234 -16.43 7.56 6.32
CA THR A 234 -17.74 8.11 5.89
C THR A 234 -17.76 9.62 6.08
N PRO A 235 -18.54 10.32 5.27
CA PRO A 235 -18.93 11.68 5.61
C PRO A 235 -19.52 11.75 7.01
N GLY A 236 -19.37 12.86 7.69
CA GLY A 236 -19.90 13.09 9.02
C GLY A 236 -20.68 14.39 9.10
N SER A 237 -21.27 14.65 10.27
CA SER A 237 -21.93 15.92 10.61
C SER A 237 -20.97 16.93 11.24
N ASP A 238 -19.66 16.60 11.32
CA ASP A 238 -18.66 17.51 11.88
C ASP A 238 -18.63 18.83 11.08
N PRO A 239 -18.65 19.99 11.75
CA PRO A 239 -18.60 21.27 11.04
C PRO A 239 -17.25 21.41 10.31
N VAL A 240 -17.31 21.74 9.03
CA VAL A 240 -16.11 22.01 8.24
C VAL A 240 -15.56 23.37 8.68
N ASP A 241 -14.28 23.41 9.04
CA ASP A 241 -13.54 24.65 9.22
C ASP A 241 -13.15 25.17 7.83
N PRO A 242 -13.72 26.31 7.37
CA PRO A 242 -13.57 26.77 5.99
C PRO A 242 -12.12 27.12 5.62
N ASN A 243 -11.24 27.31 6.62
CA ASN A 243 -9.86 27.73 6.43
C ASN A 243 -8.85 26.60 6.68
N ARG A 244 -9.32 25.39 7.03
CA ARG A 244 -8.42 24.30 7.42
C ARG A 244 -7.97 23.46 6.23
N LEU A 245 -6.64 23.37 6.08
CA LEU A 245 -5.96 22.42 5.22
C LEU A 245 -5.45 21.26 6.05
N VAL A 246 -5.55 20.04 5.54
CA VAL A 246 -5.10 18.83 6.26
C VAL A 246 -4.25 17.94 5.35
N PHE A 247 -3.17 17.41 5.92
CA PHE A 247 -2.40 16.30 5.38
C PHE A 247 -2.30 15.19 6.41
N THR A 248 -2.47 13.93 6.01
CA THR A 248 -2.33 12.77 6.91
C THR A 248 -1.26 11.78 6.45
N GLY A 249 -0.65 11.04 7.40
CA GLY A 249 0.22 9.91 7.06
C GLY A 249 1.32 9.59 8.09
N ALA A 250 2.16 8.62 7.76
CA ALA A 250 3.41 8.37 8.48
C ALA A 250 4.41 9.47 8.10
N ILE A 251 4.65 10.42 9.00
CA ILE A 251 5.43 11.63 8.67
C ILE A 251 6.92 11.33 8.53
N ASP A 252 7.41 10.26 9.15
CA ASP A 252 8.77 9.74 9.00
C ASP A 252 9.05 9.09 7.63
N TYR A 253 8.02 8.78 6.86
CA TYR A 253 8.19 8.31 5.49
C TYR A 253 8.69 9.44 4.59
N ARG A 254 9.85 9.22 3.94
CA ARG A 254 10.58 10.26 3.18
C ARG A 254 9.70 11.09 2.23
N PRO A 255 8.84 10.52 1.37
CA PRO A 255 7.95 11.29 0.51
C PRO A 255 7.00 12.23 1.29
N ASN A 256 6.47 11.77 2.43
CA ASN A 256 5.59 12.60 3.25
C ASN A 256 6.36 13.73 3.92
N THR A 257 7.55 13.43 4.48
CA THR A 257 8.43 14.47 5.05
C THR A 257 8.77 15.53 4.01
N ASP A 258 9.22 15.12 2.80
CA ASP A 258 9.58 16.02 1.71
C ASP A 258 8.37 16.87 1.30
N GLY A 259 7.21 16.26 1.09
CA GLY A 259 6.00 16.94 0.65
C GLY A 259 5.51 18.00 1.65
N VAL A 260 5.47 17.69 2.95
CA VAL A 260 5.01 18.68 3.95
C VAL A 260 6.01 19.80 4.16
N LEU A 261 7.32 19.53 4.10
CA LEU A 261 8.34 20.57 4.18
C LEU A 261 8.27 21.52 2.99
N HIS A 262 8.15 20.96 1.78
CA HIS A 262 7.99 21.73 0.55
C HIS A 262 6.70 22.56 0.58
N PHE A 263 5.59 21.96 1.02
CA PHE A 263 4.32 22.67 1.16
C PHE A 263 4.45 23.89 2.07
N CYS A 264 5.04 23.71 3.24
CA CYS A 264 5.22 24.81 4.22
C CYS A 264 6.21 25.88 3.74
N ALA A 265 7.23 25.51 2.95
CA ALA A 265 8.25 26.44 2.47
C ALA A 265 7.79 27.24 1.25
N GLU A 266 7.14 26.58 0.28
CA GLU A 266 6.91 27.12 -1.04
C GLU A 266 5.42 27.39 -1.36
N ILE A 267 4.49 26.57 -0.82
CA ILE A 267 3.08 26.63 -1.20
C ILE A 267 2.28 27.44 -0.18
N LEU A 268 2.42 27.14 1.10
CA LEU A 268 1.65 27.78 2.18
C LEU A 268 1.82 29.31 2.21
N PRO A 269 3.01 29.90 2.01
CA PRO A 269 3.13 31.36 1.93
C PRO A 269 2.33 32.00 0.80
N ARG A 270 2.20 31.30 -0.34
CA ARG A 270 1.38 31.76 -1.48
C ARG A 270 -0.11 31.69 -1.17
N ILE A 271 -0.53 30.66 -0.44
CA ILE A 271 -1.90 30.55 0.07
C ILE A 271 -2.18 31.70 1.04
N HIS A 272 -1.31 31.94 2.02
CA HIS A 272 -1.48 33.01 3.01
C HIS A 272 -1.51 34.42 2.38
N ALA A 273 -0.85 34.63 1.25
CA ALA A 273 -0.93 35.89 0.53
C ALA A 273 -2.34 36.18 -0.02
N ALA A 274 -3.11 35.13 -0.31
CA ALA A 274 -4.49 35.24 -0.84
C ALA A 274 -5.55 34.97 0.23
N GLU A 275 -5.28 34.11 1.19
CA GLU A 275 -6.14 33.66 2.30
C GLU A 275 -5.33 33.65 3.61
N PRO A 276 -5.18 34.81 4.30
CA PRO A 276 -4.34 34.93 5.50
C PRO A 276 -4.79 34.04 6.69
N GLU A 277 -6.09 33.72 6.75
CA GLU A 277 -6.70 32.88 7.80
C GLU A 277 -6.54 31.38 7.55
N ALA A 278 -5.94 30.97 6.43
CA ALA A 278 -5.73 29.57 6.15
C ALA A 278 -4.83 28.91 7.20
N THR A 279 -5.25 27.74 7.70
CA THR A 279 -4.50 26.95 8.68
C THR A 279 -4.09 25.63 8.05
N PHE A 280 -2.94 25.07 8.49
CA PHE A 280 -2.49 23.78 8.01
C PHE A 280 -2.22 22.81 9.14
N ALA A 281 -2.82 21.62 9.11
CA ALA A 281 -2.62 20.55 10.06
C ALA A 281 -1.89 19.36 9.41
N ILE A 282 -0.75 18.99 9.98
CA ILE A 282 0.04 17.81 9.65
C ILE A 282 -0.30 16.74 10.67
N VAL A 283 -1.13 15.78 10.28
CA VAL A 283 -1.67 14.75 11.16
C VAL A 283 -0.99 13.41 10.88
N GLY A 284 -0.27 12.87 11.88
CA GLY A 284 0.31 11.55 11.70
C GLY A 284 1.52 11.25 12.57
N ARG A 285 1.87 9.97 12.53
CA ARG A 285 2.88 9.41 13.45
C ARG A 285 4.30 9.84 13.10
N ASN A 286 5.15 9.82 14.14
CA ASN A 286 6.60 9.95 14.05
C ASN A 286 7.10 11.19 13.26
N PRO A 287 6.59 12.40 13.50
CA PRO A 287 7.11 13.56 12.79
C PRO A 287 8.60 13.75 13.12
N PRO A 288 9.48 13.79 12.09
CA PRO A 288 10.91 14.00 12.30
C PRO A 288 11.18 15.43 12.84
N ARG A 289 12.38 15.63 13.41
CA ARG A 289 12.74 16.90 14.04
C ARG A 289 12.48 18.13 13.16
N GLN A 290 12.78 18.01 11.86
CA GLN A 290 12.58 19.11 10.90
C GLN A 290 11.10 19.50 10.73
N VAL A 291 10.17 18.51 10.76
CA VAL A 291 8.72 18.77 10.70
C VAL A 291 8.23 19.31 12.05
N ARG A 292 8.71 18.77 13.17
CA ARG A 292 8.35 19.30 14.52
C ARG A 292 8.72 20.77 14.71
N ARG A 293 9.78 21.25 14.07
CA ARG A 293 10.18 22.67 14.10
C ARG A 293 9.19 23.60 13.36
N LEU A 294 8.25 23.06 12.59
CA LEU A 294 7.19 23.84 11.96
C LEU A 294 6.01 24.14 12.91
N ALA A 295 6.00 23.57 14.13
CA ALA A 295 4.88 23.69 15.08
C ALA A 295 4.55 25.14 15.49
N ASP A 296 5.47 26.07 15.32
CA ASP A 296 5.23 27.51 15.54
C ASP A 296 4.42 28.17 14.39
N ARG A 297 4.27 27.49 13.27
CA ARG A 297 3.63 28.00 12.05
C ARG A 297 2.42 27.17 11.57
N VAL A 298 2.42 25.88 11.89
CA VAL A 298 1.39 24.90 11.49
C VAL A 298 1.12 23.93 12.61
N LEU A 299 -0.07 23.33 12.64
CA LEU A 299 -0.40 22.33 13.64
C LEU A 299 0.24 20.98 13.30
N VAL A 300 1.17 20.50 14.13
CA VAL A 300 1.79 19.17 14.02
C VAL A 300 1.27 18.29 15.16
N THR A 301 0.32 17.39 14.87
CA THR A 301 -0.39 16.64 15.92
C THR A 301 0.40 15.46 16.48
N GLY A 302 1.32 14.89 15.69
CA GLY A 302 1.81 13.54 15.98
C GLY A 302 0.72 12.48 15.74
N THR A 303 0.84 11.35 16.44
CA THR A 303 -0.15 10.24 16.35
C THR A 303 -1.46 10.67 17.00
N VAL A 304 -2.55 10.53 16.25
CA VAL A 304 -3.92 10.77 16.74
C VAL A 304 -4.66 9.43 16.87
N PRO A 305 -5.65 9.32 17.75
CA PRO A 305 -6.47 8.10 17.87
C PRO A 305 -7.30 7.82 16.63
N ASP A 306 -7.80 8.87 15.96
CA ASP A 306 -8.64 8.79 14.77
C ASP A 306 -8.32 9.96 13.82
N VAL A 307 -8.10 9.64 12.56
CA VAL A 307 -7.81 10.65 11.51
C VAL A 307 -9.08 11.21 10.86
N ARG A 308 -10.22 10.50 10.98
CA ARG A 308 -11.48 10.85 10.31
C ARG A 308 -12.02 12.23 10.69
N PRO A 309 -12.05 12.64 11.97
CA PRO A 309 -12.48 14.00 12.33
C PRO A 309 -11.65 15.08 11.65
N TRP A 310 -10.31 14.86 11.53
CA TRP A 310 -9.43 15.79 10.83
C TRP A 310 -9.77 15.95 9.36
N MET A 311 -10.05 14.83 8.67
CA MET A 311 -10.44 14.84 7.26
C MET A 311 -11.82 15.49 7.07
N ARG A 312 -12.80 15.18 7.91
CA ARG A 312 -14.18 15.71 7.82
C ARG A 312 -14.25 17.21 8.09
N GLN A 313 -13.43 17.70 9.01
CA GLN A 313 -13.35 19.12 9.36
C GLN A 313 -12.49 19.94 8.40
N ALA A 314 -11.77 19.31 7.47
CA ALA A 314 -10.93 20.00 6.52
C ALA A 314 -11.76 20.66 5.41
N ALA A 315 -11.45 21.91 5.09
CA ALA A 315 -11.91 22.53 3.85
C ALA A 315 -11.26 21.84 2.64
N VAL A 316 -9.96 21.54 2.76
CA VAL A 316 -9.18 20.90 1.71
C VAL A 316 -8.21 19.89 2.30
N PHE A 317 -8.22 18.68 1.73
CA PHE A 317 -7.18 17.70 1.98
C PHE A 317 -6.07 17.84 0.93
N VAL A 318 -4.84 18.10 1.36
CA VAL A 318 -3.73 18.38 0.45
C VAL A 318 -2.73 17.23 0.38
N VAL A 319 -2.30 16.86 -0.84
CA VAL A 319 -1.31 15.79 -1.06
C VAL A 319 -0.18 16.30 -1.95
N PRO A 320 0.75 17.13 -1.42
CA PRO A 320 1.77 17.85 -2.18
C PRO A 320 3.03 17.00 -2.39
N LEU A 321 2.89 15.75 -2.79
CA LEU A 321 4.00 14.83 -2.96
C LEU A 321 4.74 15.09 -4.26
N ARG A 322 6.08 15.16 -4.21
CA ARG A 322 6.97 15.33 -5.37
C ARG A 322 7.67 14.06 -5.77
N VAL A 323 7.68 13.09 -4.87
CA VAL A 323 8.32 11.78 -5.06
C VAL A 323 7.45 10.69 -4.45
N GLY A 324 7.58 9.49 -4.97
CA GLY A 324 6.92 8.31 -4.44
C GLY A 324 6.53 7.32 -5.54
N SER A 325 5.99 6.18 -5.12
CA SER A 325 5.48 5.11 -5.98
C SER A 325 4.24 4.49 -5.32
N GLY A 326 3.45 3.74 -6.06
CA GLY A 326 2.23 3.08 -5.60
C GLY A 326 1.05 4.03 -5.36
N THR A 327 -0.13 3.48 -5.14
CA THR A 327 -1.36 4.24 -4.90
C THR A 327 -1.43 4.85 -3.51
N ARG A 328 -1.93 6.08 -3.40
CA ARG A 328 -1.99 6.83 -2.14
C ARG A 328 -3.32 6.60 -1.43
N LEU A 329 -3.36 5.64 -0.51
CA LEU A 329 -4.56 5.33 0.30
C LEU A 329 -5.19 6.58 0.93
N LYS A 330 -4.38 7.52 1.40
CA LYS A 330 -4.86 8.76 2.02
C LYS A 330 -5.78 9.60 1.13
N ILE A 331 -5.61 9.56 -0.21
CA ILE A 331 -6.51 10.22 -1.15
C ILE A 331 -7.86 9.50 -1.15
N LEU A 332 -7.86 8.18 -1.22
CA LEU A 332 -9.09 7.37 -1.17
C LEU A 332 -9.82 7.56 0.17
N GLU A 333 -9.08 7.63 1.27
CA GLU A 333 -9.62 7.89 2.62
C GLU A 333 -10.27 9.28 2.70
N ALA A 334 -9.61 10.31 2.19
CA ALA A 334 -10.15 11.67 2.15
C ALA A 334 -11.39 11.77 1.23
N MET A 335 -11.34 11.19 0.04
CA MET A 335 -12.49 11.11 -0.86
C MET A 335 -13.65 10.34 -0.22
N ALA A 336 -13.37 9.25 0.50
CA ALA A 336 -14.36 8.46 1.20
C ALA A 336 -15.07 9.26 2.31
N THR A 337 -14.39 10.21 2.95
CA THR A 337 -15.03 11.12 3.92
C THR A 337 -15.77 12.29 3.27
N GLY A 338 -15.77 12.41 1.93
CA GLY A 338 -16.38 13.50 1.20
C GLY A 338 -15.57 14.80 1.22
N CYS A 339 -14.29 14.74 1.58
CA CYS A 339 -13.41 15.91 1.59
C CYS A 339 -12.91 16.24 0.18
N ALA A 340 -12.86 17.55 -0.16
CA ALA A 340 -12.24 18.01 -1.40
C ALA A 340 -10.73 17.80 -1.35
N VAL A 341 -10.15 17.21 -2.42
CA VAL A 341 -8.73 16.88 -2.50
C VAL A 341 -8.02 17.75 -3.52
N VAL A 342 -6.87 18.30 -3.11
CA VAL A 342 -5.87 18.93 -3.99
C VAL A 342 -4.59 18.14 -3.93
N SER A 343 -4.07 17.70 -5.07
CA SER A 343 -2.88 16.88 -5.16
C SER A 343 -1.92 17.35 -6.26
N THR A 344 -0.71 16.81 -6.27
CA THR A 344 0.14 16.80 -7.45
C THR A 344 -0.18 15.57 -8.30
N SER A 345 0.24 15.55 -9.57
CA SER A 345 0.17 14.36 -10.43
C SER A 345 0.89 13.16 -9.79
N VAL A 346 2.05 13.38 -9.16
CA VAL A 346 2.78 12.37 -8.40
C VAL A 346 1.98 11.92 -7.17
N GLY A 347 1.25 12.83 -6.52
CA GLY A 347 0.44 12.52 -5.35
C GLY A 347 -0.72 11.59 -5.63
N CYS A 348 -1.34 11.66 -6.81
CA CYS A 348 -2.45 10.81 -7.23
C CYS A 348 -2.06 9.75 -8.27
N GLU A 349 -0.76 9.53 -8.51
CA GLU A 349 -0.25 8.53 -9.46
C GLU A 349 -0.88 7.15 -9.17
N GLY A 350 -1.36 6.48 -10.21
CA GLY A 350 -1.98 5.17 -10.13
C GLY A 350 -3.45 5.14 -9.70
N LEU A 351 -4.06 6.31 -9.43
CA LEU A 351 -5.49 6.43 -9.18
C LEU A 351 -6.23 6.87 -10.46
N GLU A 352 -7.38 6.28 -10.74
CA GLU A 352 -8.24 6.64 -11.87
C GLU A 352 -9.10 7.88 -11.53
N VAL A 353 -8.43 9.00 -11.26
CA VAL A 353 -9.08 10.27 -10.91
C VAL A 353 -9.28 11.18 -12.13
N THR A 354 -10.26 12.06 -12.06
CA THR A 354 -10.60 13.03 -13.12
C THR A 354 -10.26 14.44 -12.64
N PRO A 355 -9.18 15.07 -13.17
CA PRO A 355 -8.82 16.44 -12.81
C PRO A 355 -9.97 17.42 -13.05
N GLY A 356 -10.28 18.25 -12.05
CA GLY A 356 -11.42 19.19 -12.10
C GLY A 356 -12.80 18.54 -11.84
N GLY A 357 -12.87 17.20 -11.90
CA GLY A 357 -14.06 16.42 -11.58
C GLY A 357 -14.07 16.03 -10.10
N ASP A 358 -13.30 15.05 -9.72
CA ASP A 358 -13.26 14.48 -8.37
C ASP A 358 -12.00 14.88 -7.56
N ILE A 359 -11.02 15.53 -8.21
CA ILE A 359 -9.79 16.02 -7.60
C ILE A 359 -9.30 17.28 -8.34
N LEU A 360 -8.59 18.17 -7.64
CA LEU A 360 -7.81 19.23 -8.30
C LEU A 360 -6.33 18.87 -8.29
N ILE A 361 -5.64 19.16 -9.40
CA ILE A 361 -4.21 18.85 -9.58
C ILE A 361 -3.42 20.11 -9.88
N GLY A 362 -2.23 20.21 -9.25
CA GLY A 362 -1.24 21.24 -9.53
C GLY A 362 0.16 20.67 -9.31
N ASP A 363 1.08 20.88 -10.27
CA ASP A 363 2.42 20.30 -10.22
C ASP A 363 3.51 21.34 -9.87
N THR A 364 3.16 22.63 -9.83
CA THR A 364 4.05 23.68 -9.32
C THR A 364 3.52 24.27 -8.02
N PRO A 365 4.35 24.91 -7.20
CA PRO A 365 3.89 25.58 -5.97
C PRO A 365 2.76 26.57 -6.23
N GLU A 366 2.83 27.32 -7.33
CA GLU A 366 1.83 28.30 -7.76
C GLU A 366 0.51 27.59 -8.10
N ALA A 367 0.57 26.53 -8.91
CA ALA A 367 -0.61 25.79 -9.33
C ALA A 367 -1.31 25.11 -8.16
N VAL A 368 -0.55 24.50 -7.23
CA VAL A 368 -1.13 23.90 -6.01
C VAL A 368 -1.81 24.98 -5.15
N ALA A 369 -1.13 26.11 -4.93
CA ALA A 369 -1.68 27.21 -4.14
C ALA A 369 -2.97 27.76 -4.77
N GLU A 370 -2.99 27.95 -6.09
CA GLU A 370 -4.18 28.38 -6.83
C GLU A 370 -5.35 27.42 -6.62
N GLN A 371 -5.13 26.09 -6.78
CA GLN A 371 -6.21 25.11 -6.60
C GLN A 371 -6.72 25.08 -5.15
N VAL A 372 -5.83 25.24 -4.16
CA VAL A 372 -6.21 25.33 -2.75
C VAL A 372 -7.06 26.59 -2.50
N VAL A 373 -6.61 27.76 -2.96
CA VAL A 373 -7.33 29.04 -2.82
C VAL A 373 -8.71 28.96 -3.48
N ARG A 374 -8.82 28.35 -4.65
CA ARG A 374 -10.12 28.13 -5.31
C ARG A 374 -11.08 27.32 -4.42
N CYS A 375 -10.57 26.25 -3.80
CA CYS A 375 -11.37 25.45 -2.86
C CYS A 375 -11.74 26.25 -1.59
N LEU A 376 -10.84 27.07 -1.03
CA LEU A 376 -11.14 27.87 0.14
C LEU A 376 -12.26 28.90 -0.13
N ARG A 377 -12.24 29.54 -1.30
CA ARG A 377 -13.20 30.58 -1.71
C ARG A 377 -14.56 30.05 -2.16
N ASP A 378 -14.61 28.80 -2.67
CA ASP A 378 -15.83 28.24 -3.27
C ASP A 378 -16.30 26.98 -2.51
N PRO A 379 -17.24 27.13 -1.54
CA PRO A 379 -17.86 26.00 -0.85
C PRO A 379 -18.61 25.05 -1.79
N GLY A 380 -19.18 25.57 -2.88
CA GLY A 380 -19.88 24.77 -3.88
C GLY A 380 -18.92 23.86 -4.66
N LEU A 381 -17.73 24.37 -5.00
CA LEU A 381 -16.66 23.56 -5.59
C LEU A 381 -16.22 22.44 -4.63
N ARG A 382 -16.01 22.77 -3.35
CA ARG A 382 -15.65 21.75 -2.34
C ARG A 382 -16.69 20.64 -2.24
N ALA A 383 -17.97 21.03 -2.13
CA ALA A 383 -19.08 20.07 -2.02
C ALA A 383 -19.16 19.17 -3.27
N ARG A 384 -19.00 19.73 -4.47
CA ARG A 384 -19.00 18.97 -5.73
C ARG A 384 -17.84 18.00 -5.81
N LEU A 385 -16.60 18.45 -5.53
CA LEU A 385 -15.40 17.59 -5.54
C LEU A 385 -15.51 16.46 -4.50
N GLY A 386 -15.96 16.77 -3.29
CA GLY A 386 -16.18 15.79 -2.23
C GLY A 386 -17.22 14.73 -2.62
N ALA A 387 -18.36 15.15 -3.18
CA ALA A 387 -19.41 14.24 -3.63
C ALA A 387 -18.92 13.34 -4.79
N GLN A 388 -18.22 13.89 -5.77
CA GLN A 388 -17.70 13.14 -6.91
C GLN A 388 -16.56 12.21 -6.51
N GLY A 389 -15.65 12.66 -5.63
CA GLY A 389 -14.61 11.81 -5.04
C GLY A 389 -15.21 10.64 -4.26
N ARG A 390 -16.24 10.88 -3.42
CA ARG A 390 -16.97 9.83 -2.71
C ARG A 390 -17.60 8.83 -3.67
N ALA A 391 -18.29 9.29 -4.71
CA ALA A 391 -18.91 8.43 -5.71
C ALA A 391 -17.86 7.58 -6.48
N LEU A 392 -16.68 8.15 -6.77
CA LEU A 392 -15.57 7.41 -7.38
C LEU A 392 -15.13 6.26 -6.49
N VAL A 393 -14.84 6.52 -5.21
CA VAL A 393 -14.32 5.47 -4.31
C VAL A 393 -15.38 4.41 -4.01
N GLU A 394 -16.64 4.76 -3.92
CA GLU A 394 -17.75 3.80 -3.75
C GLU A 394 -17.91 2.88 -4.95
N ARG A 395 -17.68 3.38 -6.15
CA ARG A 395 -17.78 2.60 -7.39
C ARG A 395 -16.57 1.74 -7.66
N ARG A 396 -15.34 2.23 -7.41
CA ARG A 396 -14.10 1.62 -7.92
C ARG A 396 -13.16 1.11 -6.84
N TYR A 397 -13.23 1.64 -5.62
CA TYR A 397 -12.18 1.44 -4.61
C TYR A 397 -12.71 0.83 -3.29
N ARG A 398 -13.90 0.27 -3.28
CA ARG A 398 -14.38 -0.52 -2.13
C ARG A 398 -13.67 -1.87 -2.10
N TRP A 399 -13.15 -2.25 -0.94
CA TRP A 399 -12.49 -3.55 -0.79
C TRP A 399 -13.37 -4.73 -1.17
N GLU A 400 -14.68 -4.64 -0.95
CA GLU A 400 -15.64 -5.68 -1.33
C GLU A 400 -15.67 -5.90 -2.85
N ALA A 401 -15.79 -4.85 -3.63
CA ALA A 401 -15.80 -4.94 -5.10
C ALA A 401 -14.45 -5.45 -5.64
N ILE A 402 -13.34 -4.95 -5.05
CA ILE A 402 -11.99 -5.42 -5.40
C ILE A 402 -11.84 -6.92 -5.10
N GLY A 403 -12.37 -7.38 -3.96
CA GLY A 403 -12.34 -8.80 -3.58
C GLY A 403 -13.17 -9.68 -4.52
N GLU A 404 -14.32 -9.20 -5.00
CA GLU A 404 -15.14 -9.90 -6.00
C GLU A 404 -14.38 -10.06 -7.33
N GLU A 405 -13.73 -8.99 -7.81
CA GLU A 405 -12.91 -9.03 -9.02
C GLU A 405 -11.69 -9.96 -8.87
N LEU A 406 -11.02 -9.92 -7.73
CA LEU A 406 -9.89 -10.81 -7.43
C LEU A 406 -10.33 -12.28 -7.36
N THR A 407 -11.46 -12.55 -6.71
CA THR A 407 -12.06 -13.90 -6.65
C THR A 407 -12.39 -14.43 -8.05
N ALA A 408 -13.00 -13.60 -8.89
CA ALA A 408 -13.30 -13.97 -10.29
C ALA A 408 -12.03 -14.32 -11.06
N PHE A 409 -10.98 -13.49 -10.95
CA PHE A 409 -9.69 -13.76 -11.57
C PHE A 409 -9.04 -15.05 -11.08
N TYR A 410 -9.07 -15.33 -9.79
CA TYR A 410 -8.53 -16.57 -9.24
C TYR A 410 -9.28 -17.80 -9.75
N ARG A 411 -10.61 -17.72 -9.88
CA ARG A 411 -11.42 -18.79 -10.50
C ARG A 411 -11.06 -19.00 -11.97
N GLU A 412 -10.81 -17.93 -12.73
CA GLU A 412 -10.34 -18.01 -14.13
C GLU A 412 -9.00 -18.75 -14.22
N LEU A 413 -8.03 -18.40 -13.35
CA LEU A 413 -6.72 -19.07 -13.30
C LEU A 413 -6.84 -20.57 -12.97
N CYS A 414 -7.64 -20.91 -11.98
CA CYS A 414 -7.88 -22.31 -11.60
C CYS A 414 -8.51 -23.11 -12.75
N LYS A 415 -9.49 -22.56 -13.46
CA LYS A 415 -10.14 -23.19 -14.62
C LYS A 415 -9.15 -23.37 -15.79
N ALA A 416 -8.37 -22.34 -16.11
CA ALA A 416 -7.38 -22.40 -17.19
C ALA A 416 -6.31 -23.47 -16.93
N ARG A 417 -5.91 -23.65 -15.67
CA ARG A 417 -4.94 -24.67 -15.28
C ARG A 417 -5.46 -26.10 -15.48
N VAL A 418 -6.72 -26.35 -15.14
CA VAL A 418 -7.34 -27.68 -15.34
C VAL A 418 -7.39 -28.03 -16.81
N ALA A 419 -7.55 -27.02 -17.70
CA ALA A 419 -7.64 -27.20 -19.15
C ALA A 419 -6.28 -27.50 -19.82
N VAL A 420 -5.15 -27.05 -19.23
CA VAL A 420 -3.78 -27.23 -19.78
C VAL A 420 -2.84 -27.70 -18.68
N PRO A 421 -2.71 -29.00 -18.43
CA PRO A 421 -1.73 -29.53 -17.48
C PRO A 421 -0.31 -29.20 -17.97
N ARG A 422 0.50 -28.52 -17.17
CA ARG A 422 1.93 -28.32 -17.49
C ARG A 422 2.65 -29.66 -17.46
N HIS A 423 3.36 -30.02 -18.54
CA HIS A 423 4.31 -31.11 -18.49
C HIS A 423 5.45 -30.74 -17.54
N ALA A 424 5.68 -31.60 -16.56
CA ALA A 424 6.75 -31.45 -15.57
C ALA A 424 8.12 -31.39 -16.27
N GLY A 425 8.68 -30.17 -16.36
CA GLY A 425 10.08 -29.98 -16.69
C GLY A 425 10.90 -29.85 -15.40
N PRO A 426 12.12 -30.41 -15.31
CA PRO A 426 12.89 -30.39 -14.09
C PRO A 426 13.39 -28.97 -13.77
N THR A 427 12.92 -28.38 -12.68
CA THR A 427 13.48 -27.14 -12.14
C THR A 427 14.72 -27.45 -11.32
N THR A 428 15.88 -27.44 -11.97
CA THR A 428 17.16 -27.46 -11.27
C THR A 428 17.48 -26.03 -10.82
N ILE A 429 17.33 -25.75 -9.54
CA ILE A 429 17.83 -24.51 -8.92
C ILE A 429 19.24 -24.84 -8.42
N ALA A 430 20.27 -24.26 -9.06
CA ALA A 430 21.65 -24.24 -8.60
C ALA A 430 21.87 -22.99 -7.68
#